data_e3e16daddaade20c3eb4faa035142b5d
#
_entry.id   e3e16daddaade20c3eb4faa035142b5d
#
_cell.length_a   1.000
_cell.length_b   1.000
_cell.length_c   1.000
_cell.angle_alpha   90.00
_cell.angle_beta   90.00
_cell.angle_gamma   90.00
#
_symmetry.space_group_name_H-M   'P 1'
#
loop_
_entity.id
_entity.type
_entity.pdbx_description
1 polymer ?
#
loop_
_entity_poly.entity_id
_entity_poly.type
_entity_poly.pdbx_seq_one_letter_code
_entity_poly.pdbx_strand_id
1 'polypeptide(L)'
;MPAEQFVGRDGGDEFIAVTRGLDEEAMRECLTHVREAMTEESKEYPDMPLSYAVGYALASDFPGSTMRELFSFADKNMYINKNHVKREEAAAEKRLDFHLLKLLNRYGRNFSDCLYCDAHMDTYRALRASADFFLASDGSYSGAAEQIAAERVARADRAHIRQSLQVSELSGKLQAEGDLLELQYDTNGQGLYSRLTLIPVDWDEEGKLHHFLLAFETIRKSSEGRADAKEQLTLYYEQLKQSI
;
A
#
# COMPACT_ATOMS: atom_id res chain seq x y z
N MET A 1 -2.58 -23.34 40.22
CA MET A 1 -1.23 -22.77 40.39
C MET A 1 -0.86 -22.10 39.10
N PRO A 2 -0.31 -20.88 39.08
CA PRO A 2 0.21 -20.32 37.85
C PRO A 2 1.31 -21.28 37.35
N ALA A 3 1.25 -21.63 36.06
CA ALA A 3 2.29 -22.42 35.41
C ALA A 3 3.64 -21.71 35.58
N GLU A 4 4.68 -22.45 36.01
CA GLU A 4 6.02 -21.90 36.03
C GLU A 4 6.40 -21.54 34.59
N GLN A 5 6.62 -20.29 34.35
CA GLN A 5 6.94 -19.75 33.04
C GLN A 5 8.33 -19.12 33.08
N PHE A 6 9.08 -19.37 32.04
CA PHE A 6 10.34 -18.68 31.77
C PHE A 6 10.23 -18.01 30.40
N VAL A 7 10.56 -16.75 30.36
CA VAL A 7 10.65 -15.99 29.08
C VAL A 7 12.04 -15.39 29.04
N GLY A 8 12.73 -15.61 27.92
CA GLY A 8 14.06 -15.08 27.68
C GLY A 8 14.19 -14.56 26.24
N ARG A 9 15.05 -13.57 26.05
CA ARG A 9 15.48 -13.11 24.73
C ARG A 9 16.71 -13.91 24.32
N ASP A 10 16.64 -14.56 23.15
CA ASP A 10 17.74 -15.40 22.64
C ASP A 10 18.73 -14.59 21.81
N GLY A 11 18.26 -13.55 21.12
CA GLY A 11 19.09 -12.60 20.38
C GLY A 11 18.24 -11.77 19.40
N GLY A 12 18.72 -10.58 19.04
CA GLY A 12 18.00 -9.73 18.08
C GLY A 12 16.56 -9.47 18.51
N ASP A 13 15.61 -9.93 17.72
CA ASP A 13 14.16 -9.85 17.90
C ASP A 13 13.53 -11.20 18.33
N GLU A 14 14.35 -12.21 18.66
CA GLU A 14 13.92 -13.56 19.01
C GLU A 14 13.74 -13.73 20.52
N PHE A 15 12.58 -14.29 20.91
CA PHE A 15 12.20 -14.59 22.28
C PHE A 15 11.82 -16.06 22.42
N ILE A 16 12.21 -16.66 23.55
CA ILE A 16 11.88 -18.03 23.92
C ILE A 16 11.03 -18.00 25.18
N ALA A 17 9.93 -18.74 25.16
CA ALA A 17 9.14 -19.01 26.35
C ALA A 17 9.11 -20.51 26.64
N VAL A 18 9.36 -20.87 27.88
CA VAL A 18 9.20 -22.25 28.38
C VAL A 18 8.12 -22.27 29.43
N THR A 19 7.10 -23.09 29.22
CA THR A 19 5.93 -23.19 30.09
C THR A 19 5.78 -24.64 30.56
N ARG A 20 5.22 -24.83 31.74
CA ARG A 20 4.87 -26.16 32.27
C ARG A 20 3.37 -26.32 32.40
N GLY A 21 2.88 -27.53 32.11
CA GLY A 21 1.50 -27.90 32.36
C GLY A 21 0.49 -27.32 31.37
N LEU A 22 0.94 -26.82 30.21
CA LEU A 22 0.06 -26.47 29.13
C LEU A 22 -0.15 -27.67 28.21
N ASP A 23 -1.40 -27.96 27.92
CA ASP A 23 -1.83 -28.81 26.83
C ASP A 23 -2.02 -27.99 25.54
N GLU A 24 -2.47 -28.63 24.47
CA GLU A 24 -2.67 -27.97 23.17
C GLU A 24 -3.72 -26.85 23.22
N GLU A 25 -4.81 -27.06 23.98
CA GLU A 25 -5.90 -26.08 24.09
C GLU A 25 -5.44 -24.83 24.85
N ALA A 26 -4.80 -25.01 25.99
CA ALA A 26 -4.23 -23.93 26.80
C ALA A 26 -3.11 -23.18 26.03
N MET A 27 -2.32 -23.88 25.20
CA MET A 27 -1.33 -23.24 24.35
C MET A 27 -1.99 -22.36 23.27
N ARG A 28 -3.05 -22.84 22.63
CA ARG A 28 -3.81 -22.05 21.64
C ARG A 28 -4.44 -20.82 22.25
N GLU A 29 -5.02 -20.92 23.43
CA GLU A 29 -5.57 -19.78 24.18
C GLU A 29 -4.46 -18.76 24.49
N CYS A 30 -3.30 -19.21 24.97
CA CYS A 30 -2.16 -18.35 25.24
C CYS A 30 -1.71 -17.59 23.98
N LEU A 31 -1.61 -18.25 22.84
CA LEU A 31 -1.23 -17.64 21.57
C LEU A 31 -2.31 -16.67 21.06
N THR A 32 -3.58 -16.92 21.35
CA THR A 32 -4.67 -15.99 21.01
C THR A 32 -4.54 -14.71 21.82
N HIS A 33 -4.31 -14.79 23.12
CA HIS A 33 -4.07 -13.63 23.98
C HIS A 33 -2.84 -12.81 23.55
N VAL A 34 -1.74 -13.48 23.16
CA VAL A 34 -0.56 -12.80 22.64
C VAL A 34 -0.91 -12.04 21.36
N ARG A 35 -1.67 -12.63 20.45
CA ARG A 35 -2.11 -11.98 19.21
C ARG A 35 -2.99 -10.76 19.47
N GLU A 36 -3.93 -10.89 20.39
CA GLU A 36 -4.81 -9.77 20.79
C GLU A 36 -4.00 -8.63 21.39
N ALA A 37 -3.06 -8.94 22.31
CA ALA A 37 -2.20 -7.93 22.91
C ALA A 37 -1.31 -7.23 21.87
N MET A 38 -0.72 -7.97 20.93
CA MET A 38 0.09 -7.38 19.85
C MET A 38 -0.75 -6.52 18.90
N THR A 39 -1.99 -6.93 18.63
CA THR A 39 -2.91 -6.15 17.81
C THR A 39 -3.29 -4.84 18.50
N GLU A 40 -3.55 -4.88 19.80
CA GLU A 40 -3.86 -3.66 20.57
C GLU A 40 -2.68 -2.71 20.64
N GLU A 41 -1.48 -3.23 20.92
CA GLU A 41 -0.26 -2.44 20.93
C GLU A 41 0.04 -1.81 19.56
N SER A 42 -0.22 -2.53 18.47
CA SER A 42 -0.04 -2.00 17.10
C SER A 42 -0.91 -0.79 16.78
N LYS A 43 -2.03 -0.60 17.48
CA LYS A 43 -2.88 0.59 17.30
C LYS A 43 -2.22 1.87 17.82
N GLU A 44 -1.34 1.74 18.81
CA GLU A 44 -0.58 2.88 19.33
C GLU A 44 0.55 3.31 18.38
N TYR A 45 0.93 2.42 17.45
CA TYR A 45 2.00 2.65 16.46
C TYR A 45 1.52 2.29 15.04
N PRO A 46 0.55 3.01 14.48
CA PRO A 46 -0.06 2.68 13.19
C PRO A 46 0.95 2.67 12.03
N ASP A 47 1.99 3.50 12.13
CA ASP A 47 3.04 3.60 11.12
C ASP A 47 4.08 2.46 11.20
N MET A 48 4.03 1.65 12.27
CA MET A 48 4.96 0.55 12.49
C MET A 48 4.23 -0.64 13.11
N PRO A 49 3.34 -1.32 12.35
CA PRO A 49 2.56 -2.44 12.86
C PRO A 49 3.48 -3.57 13.32
N LEU A 50 3.20 -4.09 14.52
CA LEU A 50 3.96 -5.20 15.08
C LEU A 50 3.58 -6.50 14.35
N SER A 51 4.56 -7.13 13.74
CA SER A 51 4.43 -8.45 13.09
C SER A 51 5.32 -9.45 13.80
N TYR A 52 4.83 -10.64 14.01
CA TYR A 52 5.60 -11.71 14.66
C TYR A 52 5.25 -13.07 14.06
N ALA A 53 6.21 -13.99 14.13
CA ALA A 53 6.00 -15.39 13.82
C ALA A 53 6.18 -16.20 15.10
N VAL A 54 5.36 -17.20 15.31
CA VAL A 54 5.42 -18.06 16.48
C VAL A 54 5.43 -19.53 16.06
N GLY A 55 6.22 -20.32 16.79
CA GLY A 55 6.16 -21.78 16.72
C GLY A 55 6.28 -22.35 18.12
N TYR A 56 5.63 -23.46 18.36
CA TYR A 56 5.69 -24.16 19.63
C TYR A 56 5.83 -25.67 19.44
N ALA A 57 6.28 -26.36 20.48
CA ALA A 57 6.32 -27.81 20.57
C ALA A 57 5.88 -28.24 21.98
N LEU A 58 4.94 -29.17 22.06
CA LEU A 58 4.48 -29.75 23.30
C LEU A 58 5.27 -31.02 23.58
N ALA A 59 5.76 -31.18 24.84
CA ALA A 59 6.48 -32.38 25.22
C ALA A 59 5.62 -33.65 25.14
N SER A 60 4.29 -33.51 25.24
CA SER A 60 3.32 -34.59 25.02
C SER A 60 3.38 -35.20 23.63
N ASP A 61 3.65 -34.37 22.62
CA ASP A 61 3.67 -34.77 21.21
C ASP A 61 4.99 -35.49 20.85
N PHE A 62 6.03 -35.29 21.68
CA PHE A 62 7.39 -35.81 21.48
C PHE A 62 7.90 -36.51 22.72
N PRO A 63 7.32 -37.65 23.10
CA PRO A 63 7.73 -38.37 24.32
C PRO A 63 9.22 -38.75 24.30
N GLY A 64 9.92 -38.43 25.36
CA GLY A 64 11.35 -38.74 25.52
C GLY A 64 12.30 -37.75 24.86
N SER A 65 11.81 -36.72 24.22
CA SER A 65 12.63 -35.66 23.64
C SER A 65 13.28 -34.79 24.70
N THR A 66 14.50 -34.38 24.42
CA THR A 66 15.22 -33.39 25.22
C THR A 66 14.69 -31.98 24.96
N MET A 67 14.97 -31.04 25.87
CA MET A 67 14.63 -29.63 25.69
C MET A 67 15.22 -29.06 24.40
N ARG A 68 16.43 -29.48 24.01
CA ARG A 68 17.07 -29.05 22.76
C ARG A 68 16.28 -29.51 21.53
N GLU A 69 15.76 -30.73 21.56
CA GLU A 69 14.94 -31.25 20.45
C GLU A 69 13.59 -30.56 20.39
N LEU A 70 12.93 -30.32 21.53
CA LEU A 70 11.68 -29.54 21.58
C LEU A 70 11.89 -28.12 21.05
N PHE A 71 12.99 -27.47 21.43
CA PHE A 71 13.34 -26.18 20.88
C PHE A 71 13.49 -26.23 19.35
N SER A 72 14.20 -27.23 18.81
CA SER A 72 14.36 -27.41 17.38
C SER A 72 13.04 -27.64 16.63
N PHE A 73 12.07 -28.33 17.27
CA PHE A 73 10.73 -28.49 16.68
C PHE A 73 9.93 -27.19 16.72
N ALA A 74 9.99 -26.44 17.80
CA ALA A 74 9.35 -25.14 17.92
C ALA A 74 9.90 -24.15 16.88
N ASP A 75 11.21 -24.10 16.68
CA ASP A 75 11.88 -23.27 15.68
C ASP A 75 11.44 -23.62 14.25
N LYS A 76 11.38 -24.91 13.91
CA LYS A 76 10.82 -25.33 12.61
C LYS A 76 9.38 -24.88 12.40
N ASN A 77 8.55 -25.01 13.41
CA ASN A 77 7.15 -24.59 13.37
C ASN A 77 7.04 -23.07 13.23
N MET A 78 7.89 -22.30 13.91
CA MET A 78 7.99 -20.85 13.74
C MET A 78 8.37 -20.47 12.30
N TYR A 79 9.35 -21.15 11.71
CA TYR A 79 9.76 -20.89 10.32
C TYR A 79 8.64 -21.18 9.31
N ILE A 80 7.87 -22.26 9.52
CA ILE A 80 6.69 -22.57 8.71
C ILE A 80 5.64 -21.47 8.85
N ASN A 81 5.36 -21.03 10.08
CA ASN A 81 4.42 -19.94 10.36
C ASN A 81 4.87 -18.62 9.70
N LYS A 82 6.15 -18.25 9.84
CA LYS A 82 6.74 -17.06 9.19
C LYS A 82 6.53 -17.05 7.68
N ASN A 83 6.71 -18.20 7.03
CA ASN A 83 6.49 -18.31 5.59
C ASN A 83 4.99 -18.22 5.22
N HIS A 84 4.10 -18.71 6.09
CA HIS A 84 2.66 -18.62 5.89
C HIS A 84 2.19 -17.16 5.99
N VAL A 85 2.60 -16.46 7.04
CA VAL A 85 2.29 -15.02 7.25
C VAL A 85 2.76 -14.20 6.05
N LYS A 86 4.02 -14.35 5.62
CA LYS A 86 4.54 -13.66 4.44
C LYS A 86 3.75 -13.92 3.15
N ARG A 87 3.24 -15.15 2.98
CA ARG A 87 2.40 -15.49 1.82
C ARG A 87 1.03 -14.84 1.89
N GLU A 88 0.44 -14.75 3.09
CA GLU A 88 -0.84 -14.08 3.30
C GLU A 88 -0.71 -12.57 3.09
N GLU A 89 0.35 -11.94 3.60
CA GLU A 89 0.66 -10.53 3.38
C GLU A 89 0.84 -10.24 1.89
N ALA A 90 1.65 -11.03 1.18
CA ALA A 90 1.83 -10.88 -0.27
C ALA A 90 0.53 -11.13 -1.07
N ALA A 91 -0.36 -12.01 -0.59
CA ALA A 91 -1.66 -12.23 -1.21
C ALA A 91 -2.62 -11.06 -0.95
N ALA A 92 -2.58 -10.46 0.24
CA ALA A 92 -3.36 -9.27 0.59
C ALA A 92 -2.91 -8.07 -0.24
N GLU A 93 -1.61 -7.84 -0.38
CA GLU A 93 -1.05 -6.79 -1.23
C GLU A 93 -1.48 -6.93 -2.69
N LYS A 94 -1.41 -8.14 -3.27
CA LYS A 94 -1.89 -8.40 -4.64
C LYS A 94 -3.39 -8.16 -4.81
N ARG A 95 -4.20 -8.44 -3.78
CA ARG A 95 -5.63 -8.12 -3.81
C ARG A 95 -5.87 -6.63 -3.81
N LEU A 96 -5.12 -5.89 -2.99
CA LEU A 96 -5.18 -4.42 -2.96
C LEU A 96 -4.82 -3.86 -4.32
N ASP A 97 -3.70 -4.27 -4.92
CA ASP A 97 -3.26 -3.83 -6.24
C ASP A 97 -4.33 -4.07 -7.31
N PHE A 98 -4.97 -5.23 -7.29
CA PHE A 98 -6.05 -5.54 -8.21
C PHE A 98 -7.26 -4.59 -8.05
N HIS A 99 -7.63 -4.22 -6.81
CA HIS A 99 -8.70 -3.27 -6.57
C HIS A 99 -8.34 -1.86 -7.02
N LEU A 100 -7.10 -1.43 -6.76
CA LEU A 100 -6.60 -0.12 -7.20
C LEU A 100 -6.54 -0.02 -8.73
N LEU A 101 -6.09 -1.05 -9.42
CA LEU A 101 -6.11 -1.10 -10.88
C LEU A 101 -7.53 -1.11 -11.46
N LYS A 102 -8.49 -1.75 -10.78
CA LYS A 102 -9.91 -1.64 -11.14
C LYS A 102 -10.44 -0.22 -10.96
N LEU A 103 -10.05 0.46 -9.89
CA LEU A 103 -10.43 1.86 -9.68
C LEU A 103 -9.93 2.73 -10.83
N LEU A 104 -8.67 2.59 -11.23
CA LEU A 104 -8.11 3.29 -12.39
C LEU A 104 -8.89 3.03 -13.68
N ASN A 105 -9.25 1.79 -13.94
CA ASN A 105 -9.97 1.42 -15.16
C ASN A 105 -11.37 2.02 -15.25
N ARG A 106 -12.01 2.39 -14.12
CA ARG A 106 -13.31 3.09 -14.11
C ARG A 106 -13.26 4.46 -14.77
N TYR A 107 -12.09 5.09 -14.78
CA TYR A 107 -11.92 6.39 -15.42
C TYR A 107 -11.77 6.32 -16.95
N GLY A 108 -11.78 5.10 -17.54
CA GLY A 108 -11.81 4.89 -18.99
C GLY A 108 -10.61 5.46 -19.75
N ARG A 109 -9.48 5.69 -19.06
CA ARG A 109 -8.29 6.34 -19.60
C ARG A 109 -7.10 5.40 -19.69
N ASN A 110 -6.22 5.69 -20.62
CA ASN A 110 -5.02 4.91 -20.88
C ASN A 110 -3.84 5.51 -20.08
N PHE A 111 -3.82 5.28 -18.76
CA PHE A 111 -2.70 5.68 -17.94
C PHE A 111 -1.48 4.82 -18.27
N SER A 112 -0.36 5.46 -18.62
CA SER A 112 0.92 4.77 -18.89
C SER A 112 1.52 4.21 -17.60
N ASP A 113 1.52 5.03 -16.56
CA ASP A 113 2.16 4.77 -15.28
C ASP A 113 1.23 5.15 -14.16
N CYS A 114 1.37 4.51 -12.99
CA CYS A 114 0.57 4.81 -11.82
C CYS A 114 1.31 4.50 -10.54
N LEU A 115 1.26 5.42 -9.59
CA LEU A 115 1.78 5.29 -8.24
C LEU A 115 0.63 5.16 -7.25
N TYR A 116 0.79 4.33 -6.25
CA TYR A 116 0.02 4.32 -5.03
C TYR A 116 0.80 5.06 -3.95
N CYS A 117 0.22 6.11 -3.42
CA CYS A 117 0.86 7.05 -2.52
C CYS A 117 0.20 7.03 -1.15
N ASP A 118 1.03 7.12 -0.11
CA ASP A 118 0.64 7.32 1.29
C ASP A 118 1.03 8.75 1.70
N ALA A 119 0.03 9.55 2.02
CA ALA A 119 0.22 10.97 2.37
C ALA A 119 0.78 11.16 3.78
N HIS A 120 0.54 10.21 4.70
CA HIS A 120 0.98 10.27 6.09
C HIS A 120 2.44 9.84 6.22
N MET A 121 2.79 8.74 5.56
CA MET A 121 4.15 8.20 5.59
C MET A 121 5.08 8.88 4.59
N ASP A 122 4.58 9.79 3.76
CA ASP A 122 5.32 10.40 2.64
C ASP A 122 5.97 9.34 1.74
N THR A 123 5.25 8.27 1.41
CA THR A 123 5.79 7.19 0.57
C THR A 123 4.96 7.00 -0.69
N TYR A 124 5.59 6.37 -1.69
CA TYR A 124 4.89 5.84 -2.86
C TYR A 124 5.46 4.49 -3.27
N ARG A 125 4.65 3.71 -3.98
CA ARG A 125 5.10 2.55 -4.76
C ARG A 125 4.41 2.53 -6.13
N ALA A 126 5.11 2.02 -7.14
CA ALA A 126 4.58 1.90 -8.48
C ALA A 126 3.62 0.71 -8.56
N LEU A 127 2.36 0.97 -8.96
CA LEU A 127 1.39 -0.07 -9.34
C LEU A 127 1.56 -0.50 -10.79
N ARG A 128 1.95 0.45 -11.64
CA ARG A 128 2.24 0.27 -13.04
C ARG A 128 3.37 1.22 -13.42
N ALA A 129 4.38 0.72 -14.09
CA ALA A 129 5.48 1.50 -14.61
C ALA A 129 5.87 0.99 -16.00
N SER A 130 5.98 1.89 -16.96
CA SER A 130 6.57 1.62 -18.27
C SER A 130 8.08 1.46 -18.16
N ALA A 131 8.72 0.87 -19.18
CA ALA A 131 10.17 0.62 -19.16
C ALA A 131 11.03 1.89 -19.03
N ASP A 132 10.50 3.01 -19.47
CA ASP A 132 11.11 4.35 -19.48
C ASP A 132 10.54 5.27 -18.38
N PHE A 133 9.84 4.69 -17.41
CA PHE A 133 9.35 5.46 -16.28
C PHE A 133 10.52 5.99 -15.45
N PHE A 134 10.53 7.29 -15.18
CA PHE A 134 11.68 8.01 -14.65
C PHE A 134 11.82 7.98 -13.13
N LEU A 135 10.76 7.60 -12.40
CA LEU A 135 10.80 7.42 -10.96
C LEU A 135 11.21 5.99 -10.60
N ALA A 136 11.75 5.79 -9.40
CA ALA A 136 12.00 4.48 -8.84
C ALA A 136 10.68 3.70 -8.61
N SER A 137 10.78 2.40 -8.34
CA SER A 137 9.62 1.55 -8.01
C SER A 137 8.92 1.97 -6.72
N ASP A 138 9.65 2.58 -5.81
CA ASP A 138 9.19 3.06 -4.51
C ASP A 138 10.08 4.21 -4.01
N GLY A 139 9.60 4.97 -3.03
CA GLY A 139 10.34 6.08 -2.45
C GLY A 139 9.48 7.08 -1.72
N SER A 140 10.05 8.28 -1.45
CA SER A 140 9.34 9.40 -0.85
C SER A 140 8.43 10.07 -1.87
N TYR A 141 7.15 10.28 -1.50
CA TYR A 141 6.19 10.99 -2.34
C TYR A 141 6.61 12.43 -2.59
N SER A 142 7.05 13.16 -1.55
CA SER A 142 7.51 14.54 -1.69
C SER A 142 8.73 14.64 -2.62
N GLY A 143 9.65 13.67 -2.55
CA GLY A 143 10.76 13.54 -3.48
C GLY A 143 10.30 13.30 -4.92
N ALA A 144 9.33 12.41 -5.13
CA ALA A 144 8.75 12.16 -6.44
C ALA A 144 8.05 13.41 -7.01
N ALA A 145 7.26 14.13 -6.22
CA ALA A 145 6.59 15.35 -6.62
C ALA A 145 7.60 16.43 -7.07
N GLU A 146 8.70 16.58 -6.35
CA GLU A 146 9.79 17.49 -6.73
C GLU A 146 10.47 17.06 -8.03
N GLN A 147 10.77 15.77 -8.19
CA GLN A 147 11.38 15.23 -9.41
C GLN A 147 10.46 15.37 -10.61
N ILE A 148 9.15 15.12 -10.48
CA ILE A 148 8.15 15.38 -11.53
C ILE A 148 8.21 16.84 -11.98
N ALA A 149 8.14 17.78 -11.02
CA ALA A 149 8.15 19.21 -11.32
C ALA A 149 9.47 19.65 -11.95
N ALA A 150 10.61 19.12 -11.50
CA ALA A 150 11.93 19.52 -11.99
C ALA A 150 12.26 18.97 -13.38
N GLU A 151 11.93 17.69 -13.64
CA GLU A 151 12.41 16.97 -14.81
C GLU A 151 11.36 16.85 -15.94
N ARG A 152 10.06 16.83 -15.59
CA ARG A 152 8.98 16.56 -16.56
C ARG A 152 8.16 17.78 -16.94
N VAL A 153 8.23 18.85 -16.16
CA VAL A 153 7.39 20.03 -16.35
C VAL A 153 8.19 21.18 -16.94
N ALA A 154 7.67 21.83 -17.98
CA ALA A 154 8.26 23.03 -18.54
C ALA A 154 8.41 24.12 -17.46
N ARG A 155 9.48 24.92 -17.56
CA ARG A 155 9.87 25.88 -16.53
C ARG A 155 8.74 26.81 -16.08
N ALA A 156 7.87 27.18 -17.01
CA ALA A 156 6.73 28.09 -16.73
C ALA A 156 5.72 27.47 -15.76
N ASP A 157 5.50 26.15 -15.84
CA ASP A 157 4.45 25.45 -15.09
C ASP A 157 4.96 24.82 -13.77
N ARG A 158 6.29 24.76 -13.58
CA ARG A 158 6.92 24.07 -12.44
C ARG A 158 6.42 24.50 -11.07
N ALA A 159 6.28 25.81 -10.87
CA ALA A 159 5.84 26.35 -9.57
C ALA A 159 4.40 25.93 -9.28
N HIS A 160 3.52 26.00 -10.28
CA HIS A 160 2.13 25.60 -10.16
C HIS A 160 1.99 24.11 -9.87
N ILE A 161 2.68 23.26 -10.64
CA ILE A 161 2.61 21.80 -10.44
C ILE A 161 3.18 21.41 -9.08
N ARG A 162 4.34 21.96 -8.68
CA ARG A 162 4.95 21.74 -7.35
C ARG A 162 3.99 22.07 -6.21
N GLN A 163 3.33 23.21 -6.27
CA GLN A 163 2.35 23.62 -5.28
C GLN A 163 1.14 22.69 -5.27
N SER A 164 0.61 22.34 -6.44
CA SER A 164 -0.58 21.50 -6.57
C SER A 164 -0.37 20.07 -6.09
N LEU A 165 0.87 19.57 -6.06
CA LEU A 165 1.24 18.25 -5.55
C LEU A 165 1.56 18.23 -4.05
N GLN A 166 1.51 19.34 -3.35
CA GLN A 166 1.66 19.33 -1.89
C GLN A 166 0.47 18.63 -1.22
N VAL A 167 0.74 17.75 -0.26
CA VAL A 167 -0.29 16.97 0.45
C VAL A 167 -1.37 17.87 1.05
N SER A 168 -1.00 19.06 1.59
CA SER A 168 -1.94 20.05 2.12
C SER A 168 -2.93 20.55 1.07
N GLU A 169 -2.48 20.78 -0.16
CA GLU A 169 -3.33 21.19 -1.28
C GLU A 169 -4.22 20.05 -1.77
N LEU A 170 -3.65 18.82 -1.80
CA LEU A 170 -4.39 17.61 -2.19
C LEU A 170 -5.52 17.30 -1.21
N SER A 171 -5.26 17.34 0.09
CA SER A 171 -6.26 17.12 1.14
C SER A 171 -7.40 18.13 1.07
N GLY A 172 -7.15 19.35 0.60
CA GLY A 172 -8.18 20.35 0.40
C GLY A 172 -9.06 20.13 -0.85
N LYS A 173 -8.58 19.35 -1.85
CA LYS A 173 -9.26 19.13 -3.14
C LYS A 173 -9.84 17.73 -3.29
N LEU A 174 -9.31 16.76 -2.57
CA LEU A 174 -9.69 15.34 -2.62
C LEU A 174 -10.34 14.97 -1.29
N GLN A 175 -11.59 15.38 -1.10
CA GLN A 175 -12.31 15.26 0.18
C GLN A 175 -13.33 14.13 0.23
N ALA A 176 -13.71 13.59 -0.94
CA ALA A 176 -14.75 12.57 -1.03
C ALA A 176 -14.45 11.52 -2.10
N GLU A 177 -15.08 10.36 -1.97
CA GLU A 177 -15.05 9.34 -3.02
C GLU A 177 -15.63 9.90 -4.33
N GLY A 178 -14.87 9.75 -5.41
CA GLY A 178 -15.22 10.29 -6.73
C GLY A 178 -14.61 11.66 -7.05
N ASP A 179 -13.96 12.30 -6.08
CA ASP A 179 -13.15 13.47 -6.38
C ASP A 179 -12.00 13.12 -7.32
N LEU A 180 -11.62 14.11 -8.13
CA LEU A 180 -10.57 13.95 -9.13
C LEU A 180 -9.83 15.27 -9.30
N LEU A 181 -8.50 15.23 -9.16
CA LEU A 181 -7.66 16.37 -9.51
C LEU A 181 -6.86 16.06 -10.77
N GLU A 182 -7.03 16.90 -11.78
CA GLU A 182 -6.28 16.82 -13.03
C GLU A 182 -5.36 18.01 -13.19
N LEU A 183 -4.09 17.74 -13.40
CA LEU A 183 -3.06 18.74 -13.64
C LEU A 183 -2.48 18.52 -15.04
N GLN A 184 -2.71 19.45 -15.94
CA GLN A 184 -2.12 19.44 -17.28
C GLN A 184 -0.91 20.37 -17.33
N TYR A 185 0.15 19.92 -17.95
CA TYR A 185 1.38 20.70 -18.08
C TYR A 185 2.08 20.40 -19.40
N ASP A 186 2.83 21.38 -19.91
CA ASP A 186 3.74 21.16 -21.04
C ASP A 186 4.99 20.41 -20.56
N THR A 187 5.31 19.30 -21.21
CA THR A 187 6.42 18.42 -20.81
C THR A 187 7.78 19.02 -21.12
N ASN A 188 7.92 19.75 -22.23
CA ASN A 188 9.21 20.22 -22.71
C ASN A 188 9.21 21.65 -23.32
N GLY A 189 8.11 22.37 -23.18
CA GLY A 189 7.96 23.70 -23.81
C GLY A 189 7.73 23.67 -25.34
N GLN A 190 7.50 22.49 -25.92
CA GLN A 190 7.30 22.31 -27.35
C GLN A 190 5.87 21.92 -27.72
N GLY A 191 4.94 22.04 -26.78
CA GLY A 191 3.54 21.70 -26.97
C GLY A 191 3.19 20.23 -26.86
N LEU A 192 4.08 19.43 -26.24
CA LEU A 192 3.77 18.08 -25.82
C LEU A 192 3.20 18.16 -24.40
N TYR A 193 1.90 17.85 -24.26
CA TYR A 193 1.22 17.90 -22.98
C TYR A 193 1.16 16.55 -22.31
N SER A 194 1.35 16.57 -21.00
CA SER A 194 1.08 15.44 -20.11
C SER A 194 0.02 15.84 -19.09
N ARG A 195 -0.64 14.83 -18.55
CA ARG A 195 -1.64 14.99 -17.50
C ARG A 195 -1.25 14.10 -16.32
N LEU A 196 -1.31 14.67 -15.13
CA LEU A 196 -1.37 13.93 -13.87
C LEU A 196 -2.82 13.87 -13.42
N THR A 197 -3.26 12.69 -13.03
CA THR A 197 -4.59 12.48 -12.48
C THR A 197 -4.40 11.92 -11.07
N LEU A 198 -4.91 12.64 -10.08
CA LEU A 198 -4.86 12.23 -8.68
C LEU A 198 -6.27 11.79 -8.25
N ILE A 199 -6.35 10.61 -7.67
CA ILE A 199 -7.60 9.93 -7.31
C ILE A 199 -7.47 9.51 -5.84
N PRO A 200 -8.33 9.97 -4.93
CA PRO A 200 -8.31 9.55 -3.55
C PRO A 200 -8.70 8.07 -3.44
N VAL A 201 -8.11 7.37 -2.48
CA VAL A 201 -8.42 5.98 -2.16
C VAL A 201 -9.14 5.90 -0.82
N ASP A 202 -8.59 6.54 0.21
CA ASP A 202 -9.18 6.62 1.55
C ASP A 202 -8.71 7.86 2.32
N TRP A 203 -9.32 8.06 3.48
CA TRP A 203 -9.05 9.15 4.41
C TRP A 203 -8.85 8.59 5.82
N ASP A 204 -8.11 9.33 6.65
CA ASP A 204 -7.94 9.00 8.05
C ASP A 204 -9.20 9.30 8.90
N GLU A 205 -9.12 9.03 10.19
CA GLU A 205 -10.23 9.27 11.14
C GLU A 205 -10.61 10.76 11.26
N GLU A 206 -9.68 11.67 10.92
CA GLU A 206 -9.91 13.12 10.90
C GLU A 206 -10.46 13.61 9.55
N GLY A 207 -10.64 12.71 8.57
CA GLY A 207 -11.09 13.02 7.21
C GLY A 207 -10.02 13.65 6.32
N LYS A 208 -8.74 13.55 6.69
CA LYS A 208 -7.63 13.98 5.84
C LYS A 208 -7.26 12.87 4.85
N LEU A 209 -6.83 13.25 3.67
CA LEU A 209 -6.39 12.33 2.64
C LEU A 209 -5.25 11.44 3.17
N HIS A 210 -5.45 10.13 3.16
CA HIS A 210 -4.48 9.15 3.61
C HIS A 210 -3.80 8.50 2.40
N HIS A 211 -4.56 7.75 1.59
CA HIS A 211 -4.00 7.15 0.38
C HIS A 211 -4.64 7.70 -0.90
N PHE A 212 -3.83 7.77 -1.95
CA PHE A 212 -4.29 8.21 -3.28
C PHE A 212 -3.47 7.58 -4.40
N LEU A 213 -4.04 7.63 -5.60
CA LEU A 213 -3.36 7.23 -6.83
C LEU A 213 -2.87 8.47 -7.56
N LEU A 214 -1.64 8.42 -8.07
CA LEU A 214 -1.07 9.39 -8.98
C LEU A 214 -0.82 8.71 -10.31
N ALA A 215 -1.66 9.02 -11.30
CA ALA A 215 -1.63 8.40 -12.61
C ALA A 215 -1.13 9.36 -13.70
N PHE A 216 -0.35 8.84 -14.64
CA PHE A 216 0.32 9.59 -15.70
C PHE A 216 -0.31 9.27 -17.06
N GLU A 217 -0.56 10.30 -17.85
CA GLU A 217 -1.04 10.19 -19.21
C GLU A 217 -0.32 11.19 -20.12
N THR A 218 0.16 10.75 -21.27
CA THR A 218 0.71 11.63 -22.30
C THR A 218 -0.40 12.00 -23.28
N ILE A 219 -0.70 13.29 -23.41
CA ILE A 219 -1.71 13.82 -24.28
C ILE A 219 -1.03 14.43 -25.50
N ARG A 220 -1.20 13.83 -26.67
CA ARG A 220 -0.77 14.48 -27.92
C ARG A 220 -1.78 15.57 -28.25
N LYS A 221 -1.33 16.82 -28.43
CA LYS A 221 -2.17 17.87 -29.00
C LYS A 221 -2.45 17.52 -30.47
N SER A 222 -3.63 16.98 -30.76
CA SER A 222 -4.16 17.13 -32.11
C SER A 222 -4.76 18.53 -32.18
N SER A 223 -4.48 19.26 -33.24
CA SER A 223 -5.03 20.58 -33.52
C SER A 223 -6.58 20.56 -33.67
N GLU A 224 -7.21 19.40 -33.55
CA GLU A 224 -8.65 19.14 -33.76
C GLU A 224 -9.37 18.61 -32.49
N GLY A 225 -8.67 18.34 -31.38
CA GLY A 225 -9.16 17.46 -30.31
C GLY A 225 -10.09 18.06 -29.26
N ARG A 226 -10.60 19.29 -29.38
CA ARG A 226 -11.63 19.82 -28.45
C ARG A 226 -13.06 19.43 -28.82
N ALA A 227 -13.31 19.12 -30.09
CA ALA A 227 -14.60 18.63 -30.57
C ALA A 227 -14.73 17.12 -30.33
N ASP A 228 -13.67 16.36 -30.60
CA ASP A 228 -13.64 14.89 -30.58
C ASP A 228 -13.89 14.26 -29.21
N ALA A 229 -13.28 14.80 -28.12
CA ALA A 229 -13.43 14.24 -26.77
C ALA A 229 -14.88 14.37 -26.24
N LYS A 230 -15.55 15.46 -26.57
CA LYS A 230 -16.94 15.69 -26.20
C LYS A 230 -17.89 14.80 -26.99
N GLU A 231 -17.57 14.59 -28.25
CA GLU A 231 -18.34 13.73 -29.17
C GLU A 231 -18.17 12.24 -28.82
N GLN A 232 -16.96 11.80 -28.52
CA GLN A 232 -16.70 10.43 -28.03
C GLN A 232 -17.35 10.15 -26.67
N LEU A 233 -17.35 11.10 -25.75
CA LEU A 233 -18.04 10.96 -24.46
C LEU A 233 -19.55 10.87 -24.66
N THR A 234 -20.12 11.66 -25.57
CA THR A 234 -21.54 11.64 -25.90
C THR A 234 -21.92 10.32 -26.56
N LEU A 235 -21.10 9.81 -27.47
CA LEU A 235 -21.31 8.50 -28.14
C LEU A 235 -21.26 7.35 -27.14
N TYR A 236 -20.34 7.40 -26.18
CA TYR A 236 -20.22 6.39 -25.13
C TYR A 236 -21.45 6.38 -24.20
N TYR A 237 -21.94 7.56 -23.82
CA TYR A 237 -23.18 7.67 -23.01
C TYR A 237 -24.43 7.22 -23.80
N GLU A 238 -24.49 7.43 -25.10
CA GLU A 238 -25.58 6.91 -25.92
C GLU A 238 -25.54 5.39 -26.08
N GLN A 239 -24.35 4.80 -26.20
CA GLN A 239 -24.19 3.34 -26.22
C GLN A 239 -24.56 2.70 -24.89
N LEU A 240 -24.23 3.31 -23.77
CA LEU A 240 -24.64 2.84 -22.44
C LEU A 240 -26.17 2.90 -22.26
N LYS A 241 -26.84 3.92 -22.78
CA LYS A 241 -28.30 4.03 -22.72
C LYS A 241 -29.05 3.02 -23.59
N GLN A 242 -28.42 2.50 -24.63
CA GLN A 242 -29.00 1.45 -25.49
C GLN A 242 -28.75 0.02 -24.97
N SER A 243 -27.91 -0.12 -23.93
CA SER A 243 -27.55 -1.43 -23.33
C SER A 243 -28.27 -1.67 -22.01
N ILE A 244 -29.18 -0.78 -21.60
CA ILE A 244 -30.10 -0.90 -20.46
C ILE A 244 -31.55 -0.99 -21.00
#